data_2c97cd18fb7f558cf3951423dbe086dd
#
_entry.id   2c97cd18fb7f558cf3951423dbe086dd
#
_cell.length_a   1.000
_cell.length_b   1.000
_cell.length_c   1.000
_cell.angle_alpha   90.00
_cell.angle_beta   90.00
_cell.angle_gamma   90.00
#
_symmetry.space_group_name_H-M   'P 1'
#
loop_
_entity.id
_entity.type
_entity.pdbx_description
1 polymer ?
#
loop_
_entity_poly.entity_id
_entity_poly.type
_entity_poly.pdbx_seq_one_letter_code
_entity_poly.pdbx_strand_id
1 'polypeptide(L)'
;MTVRTPAAATARPLHLLLCGALALWLAGCQSVPKAIAPTATPEQVVAGWPARRAQLQARAQFTAQGRIGVVAGADGFNGRVRWVQDGARSTVSLDGPLGVGGVRIVNDATGLTLTTPSGEALDSQAAHDELVKRMGFEPPLDSLRYWVQGVPDPASPGSETPDAQGYLGSLAQSGWTVTISAYMQTQDGALPQKLTVARGDVRVRLIIETWHSP
;
A
#
# COMPACT_ATOMS: atom_id res chain seq x y z
N MET A 1 -84.02 -20.80 62.12
CA MET A 1 -83.10 -19.66 62.04
C MET A 1 -81.86 -20.10 61.32
N THR A 2 -81.81 -19.90 60.04
CA THR A 2 -80.73 -20.35 59.13
C THR A 2 -79.81 -19.15 58.76
N VAL A 3 -78.59 -19.21 59.22
CA VAL A 3 -77.61 -18.17 58.89
C VAL A 3 -76.86 -18.65 57.65
N ARG A 4 -76.98 -17.87 56.59
CA ARG A 4 -76.23 -18.08 55.34
C ARG A 4 -74.85 -17.40 55.45
N THR A 5 -73.79 -18.13 55.19
CA THR A 5 -72.45 -17.66 55.04
C THR A 5 -72.17 -17.26 53.54
N PRO A 6 -71.58 -16.09 53.26
CA PRO A 6 -71.25 -15.75 51.89
C PRO A 6 -69.92 -16.37 51.44
N ALA A 7 -69.89 -16.81 50.17
CA ALA A 7 -68.74 -17.45 49.50
C ALA A 7 -67.67 -16.44 49.24
N ALA A 8 -66.39 -16.83 49.54
CA ALA A 8 -65.22 -16.04 49.18
C ALA A 8 -64.89 -16.25 47.68
N ALA A 9 -64.81 -15.14 46.96
CA ALA A 9 -64.36 -15.11 45.57
C ALA A 9 -62.86 -15.25 45.49
N THR A 10 -62.38 -16.32 44.85
CA THR A 10 -60.95 -16.58 44.53
C THR A 10 -60.53 -15.69 43.36
N ALA A 11 -59.75 -14.64 43.64
CA ALA A 11 -59.12 -13.80 42.61
C ALA A 11 -58.01 -14.64 41.96
N ARG A 12 -58.08 -14.82 40.64
CA ARG A 12 -57.16 -15.57 39.81
C ARG A 12 -55.84 -14.81 39.68
N PRO A 13 -54.68 -15.51 39.62
CA PRO A 13 -53.34 -14.92 39.53
C PRO A 13 -52.98 -14.54 38.06
N LEU A 14 -53.75 -13.60 37.50
CA LEU A 14 -53.45 -13.12 36.12
C LEU A 14 -52.27 -12.13 36.08
N HIS A 15 -51.93 -11.51 37.22
CA HIS A 15 -50.84 -10.55 37.30
C HIS A 15 -49.43 -11.19 37.34
N LEU A 16 -49.31 -12.44 37.75
CA LEU A 16 -48.00 -13.15 37.76
C LEU A 16 -47.50 -13.54 36.36
N LEU A 17 -48.40 -13.77 35.41
CA LEU A 17 -48.01 -14.07 34.01
C LEU A 17 -47.58 -12.83 33.21
N LEU A 18 -48.07 -11.64 33.56
CA LEU A 18 -47.72 -10.41 32.89
C LEU A 18 -46.34 -9.89 33.29
N CYS A 19 -45.90 -10.11 34.52
CA CYS A 19 -44.54 -9.74 34.96
C CYS A 19 -43.45 -10.65 34.38
N GLY A 20 -43.77 -11.94 34.13
CA GLY A 20 -42.83 -12.89 33.51
C GLY A 20 -42.54 -12.60 32.04
N ALA A 21 -43.53 -12.10 31.30
CA ALA A 21 -43.38 -11.77 29.89
C ALA A 21 -42.56 -10.50 29.65
N LEU A 22 -42.58 -9.53 30.58
CA LEU A 22 -41.84 -8.28 30.47
C LEU A 22 -40.35 -8.46 30.79
N ALA A 23 -39.97 -9.46 31.62
CA ALA A 23 -38.57 -9.73 31.96
C ALA A 23 -37.76 -10.40 30.84
N LEU A 24 -38.41 -11.08 29.87
CA LEU A 24 -37.74 -11.69 28.73
C LEU A 24 -37.35 -10.72 27.60
N TRP A 25 -37.91 -9.51 27.57
CA TRP A 25 -37.63 -8.52 26.54
C TRP A 25 -36.40 -7.66 26.82
N LEU A 26 -35.81 -7.73 28.01
CA LEU A 26 -34.61 -7.00 28.42
C LEU A 26 -33.30 -7.78 28.22
N ALA A 27 -33.36 -9.01 27.75
CA ALA A 27 -32.16 -9.84 27.47
C ALA A 27 -31.58 -9.65 26.06
N GLY A 28 -32.09 -8.71 25.28
CA GLY A 28 -31.58 -8.42 23.94
C GLY A 28 -30.59 -7.27 23.94
N CYS A 29 -29.41 -7.52 23.35
CA CYS A 29 -28.34 -6.59 23.04
C CYS A 29 -27.32 -6.33 24.15
N GLN A 30 -26.62 -7.35 24.60
CA GLN A 30 -25.25 -7.17 25.01
C GLN A 30 -24.43 -7.09 23.73
N SER A 31 -24.17 -5.87 23.24
CA SER A 31 -23.13 -5.62 22.26
C SER A 31 -21.81 -6.02 22.90
N VAL A 32 -21.27 -7.17 22.51
CA VAL A 32 -19.91 -7.56 22.90
C VAL A 32 -19.00 -6.43 22.40
N PRO A 33 -18.30 -5.71 23.28
CA PRO A 33 -17.33 -4.72 22.81
C PRO A 33 -16.35 -5.45 21.89
N LYS A 34 -16.30 -5.03 20.62
CA LYS A 34 -15.26 -5.53 19.69
C LYS A 34 -13.94 -5.27 20.38
N ALA A 35 -13.29 -6.34 20.83
CA ALA A 35 -11.98 -6.23 21.47
C ALA A 35 -11.08 -5.47 20.50
N ILE A 36 -10.69 -4.24 20.87
CA ILE A 36 -9.69 -3.47 20.16
C ILE A 36 -8.44 -4.33 20.30
N ALA A 37 -7.97 -4.89 19.18
CA ALA A 37 -6.71 -5.62 19.17
C ALA A 37 -5.64 -4.71 19.80
N PRO A 38 -4.83 -5.22 20.73
CA PRO A 38 -3.82 -4.40 21.39
C PRO A 38 -2.94 -3.77 20.31
N THR A 39 -2.83 -2.45 20.33
CA THR A 39 -1.93 -1.70 19.45
C THR A 39 -0.52 -2.19 19.76
N ALA A 40 0.17 -2.73 18.74
CA ALA A 40 1.52 -3.24 18.90
C ALA A 40 2.43 -2.13 19.49
N THR A 41 3.27 -2.49 20.44
CA THR A 41 4.25 -1.55 20.99
C THR A 41 5.30 -1.19 19.93
N PRO A 42 5.97 -0.03 20.00
CA PRO A 42 7.04 0.32 19.07
C PRO A 42 8.11 -0.78 18.93
N GLU A 43 8.46 -1.47 20.00
CA GLU A 43 9.40 -2.59 19.99
C GLU A 43 8.87 -3.79 19.19
N GLN A 44 7.58 -4.14 19.34
CA GLN A 44 6.95 -5.23 18.58
C GLN A 44 6.84 -4.88 17.10
N VAL A 45 6.62 -3.62 16.79
CA VAL A 45 6.55 -3.12 15.42
C VAL A 45 7.92 -3.21 14.74
N VAL A 46 8.99 -2.77 15.42
CA VAL A 46 10.37 -2.87 14.93
C VAL A 46 10.80 -4.34 14.82
N ALA A 47 10.43 -5.20 15.78
CA ALA A 47 10.74 -6.63 15.74
C ALA A 47 10.08 -7.35 14.54
N GLY A 48 8.96 -6.86 14.04
CA GLY A 48 8.29 -7.41 12.84
C GLY A 48 8.92 -7.00 11.50
N TRP A 49 9.76 -5.97 11.50
CA TRP A 49 10.34 -5.43 10.26
C TRP A 49 11.16 -6.42 9.43
N PRO A 50 12.07 -7.24 10.00
CA PRO A 50 12.84 -8.21 9.20
C PRO A 50 11.96 -9.21 8.44
N ALA A 51 10.90 -9.72 9.08
CA ALA A 51 9.98 -10.66 8.45
C ALA A 51 9.18 -9.98 7.33
N ARG A 52 8.67 -8.78 7.58
CA ARG A 52 7.96 -7.98 6.58
C ARG A 52 8.85 -7.64 5.39
N ARG A 53 10.08 -7.20 5.64
CA ARG A 53 11.07 -6.91 4.61
C ARG A 53 11.31 -8.13 3.72
N ALA A 54 11.56 -9.31 4.31
CA ALA A 54 11.76 -10.54 3.58
C ALA A 54 10.53 -10.91 2.72
N GLN A 55 9.32 -10.77 3.25
CA GLN A 55 8.08 -11.03 2.53
C GLN A 55 7.93 -10.11 1.30
N LEU A 56 8.15 -8.81 1.45
CA LEU A 56 8.02 -7.84 0.36
C LEU A 56 9.16 -7.98 -0.67
N GLN A 57 10.38 -8.30 -0.23
CA GLN A 57 11.50 -8.59 -1.14
C GLN A 57 11.26 -9.84 -1.98
N ALA A 58 10.59 -10.86 -1.42
CA ALA A 58 10.20 -12.07 -2.13
C ALA A 58 8.96 -11.89 -3.04
N ARG A 59 8.24 -10.78 -2.93
CA ARG A 59 7.05 -10.51 -3.72
C ARG A 59 7.42 -10.28 -5.18
N ALA A 60 7.16 -11.28 -6.01
CA ALA A 60 7.52 -11.28 -7.41
C ALA A 60 6.50 -10.60 -8.33
N GLN A 61 5.24 -10.41 -7.85
CA GLN A 61 4.16 -9.91 -8.71
C GLN A 61 3.38 -8.80 -8.02
N PHE A 62 3.19 -7.70 -8.74
CA PHE A 62 2.29 -6.61 -8.34
C PHE A 62 1.96 -5.70 -9.52
N THR A 63 0.88 -4.96 -9.41
CA THR A 63 0.60 -3.79 -10.24
C THR A 63 0.41 -2.58 -9.34
N ALA A 64 1.14 -1.50 -9.62
CA ALA A 64 0.97 -0.20 -9.00
C ALA A 64 0.54 0.82 -10.05
N GLN A 65 -0.45 1.66 -9.73
CA GLN A 65 -0.89 2.74 -10.61
C GLN A 65 -0.97 4.03 -9.82
N GLY A 66 -0.68 5.14 -10.48
CA GLY A 66 -0.71 6.43 -9.81
C GLY A 66 -0.12 7.56 -10.65
N ARG A 67 0.48 8.50 -9.97
CA ARG A 67 1.09 9.70 -10.57
C ARG A 67 2.57 9.76 -10.26
N ILE A 68 3.31 10.26 -11.22
CA ILE A 68 4.76 10.50 -11.12
C ILE A 68 5.05 11.96 -11.41
N GLY A 69 5.96 12.54 -10.66
CA GLY A 69 6.60 13.82 -10.95
C GLY A 69 8.12 13.64 -10.88
N VAL A 70 8.79 14.09 -11.90
CA VAL A 70 10.26 14.05 -12.01
C VAL A 70 10.78 15.46 -12.13
N VAL A 71 11.86 15.75 -11.42
CA VAL A 71 12.67 16.97 -11.56
C VAL A 71 14.12 16.52 -11.67
N ALA A 72 14.83 17.01 -12.67
CA ALA A 72 16.25 16.77 -12.89
C ALA A 72 16.89 18.09 -13.35
N GLY A 73 17.59 18.78 -12.43
CA GLY A 73 18.10 20.11 -12.67
C GLY A 73 16.98 21.12 -12.97
N ALA A 74 17.04 21.75 -14.16
CA ALA A 74 16.02 22.69 -14.62
C ALA A 74 14.83 22.01 -15.33
N ASP A 75 14.95 20.73 -15.66
CA ASP A 75 13.96 19.97 -16.41
C ASP A 75 13.05 19.16 -15.47
N GLY A 76 11.87 18.81 -15.99
CA GLY A 76 10.96 17.96 -15.25
C GLY A 76 9.71 17.63 -16.02
N PHE A 77 9.03 16.60 -15.58
CA PHE A 77 7.72 16.25 -16.10
C PHE A 77 6.81 15.69 -15.01
N ASN A 78 5.52 15.72 -15.30
CA ASN A 78 4.50 15.05 -14.49
C ASN A 78 3.65 14.17 -15.40
N GLY A 79 3.19 13.04 -14.87
CA GLY A 79 2.39 12.12 -15.65
C GLY A 79 1.72 11.06 -14.80
N ARG A 80 1.08 10.13 -15.48
CA ARG A 80 0.57 8.89 -14.89
C ARG A 80 1.61 7.79 -15.01
N VAL A 81 1.64 6.92 -14.03
CA VAL A 81 2.47 5.74 -14.02
C VAL A 81 1.61 4.49 -13.83
N ARG A 82 1.89 3.46 -14.62
CA ARG A 82 1.44 2.10 -14.39
C ARG A 82 2.65 1.20 -14.39
N TRP A 83 2.88 0.52 -13.28
CA TRP A 83 3.95 -0.45 -13.10
C TRP A 83 3.37 -1.85 -12.96
N VAL A 84 3.77 -2.76 -13.79
CA VAL A 84 3.50 -4.19 -13.68
C VAL A 84 4.81 -4.90 -13.44
N GLN A 85 4.91 -5.58 -12.30
CA GLN A 85 6.02 -6.46 -11.96
C GLN A 85 5.57 -7.90 -12.13
N ASP A 86 6.34 -8.69 -12.86
CA ASP A 86 6.12 -10.13 -13.03
C ASP A 86 7.46 -10.86 -13.00
N GLY A 87 7.78 -11.47 -11.86
CA GLY A 87 9.08 -12.05 -11.61
C GLY A 87 10.21 -11.02 -11.72
N ALA A 88 11.16 -11.28 -12.62
CA ALA A 88 12.25 -10.35 -12.91
C ALA A 88 11.87 -9.25 -13.91
N ARG A 89 10.68 -9.35 -14.55
CA ARG A 89 10.26 -8.41 -15.58
C ARG A 89 9.48 -7.25 -14.99
N SER A 90 10.00 -6.04 -15.16
CA SER A 90 9.34 -4.77 -14.86
C SER A 90 8.80 -4.16 -16.15
N THR A 91 7.51 -3.84 -16.19
CA THR A 91 6.91 -3.05 -17.28
C THR A 91 6.37 -1.76 -16.69
N VAL A 92 6.97 -0.63 -17.04
CA VAL A 92 6.57 0.70 -16.57
C VAL A 92 6.05 1.51 -17.74
N SER A 93 4.79 1.92 -17.67
CA SER A 93 4.18 2.85 -18.64
C SER A 93 4.09 4.23 -17.99
N LEU A 94 4.59 5.24 -18.68
CA LEU A 94 4.54 6.64 -18.27
C LEU A 94 3.75 7.41 -19.31
N ASP A 95 2.61 7.97 -18.92
CA ASP A 95 1.77 8.79 -19.79
C ASP A 95 1.84 10.25 -19.34
N GLY A 96 2.12 11.16 -20.29
CA GLY A 96 2.12 12.60 -20.04
C GLY A 96 0.72 13.14 -19.75
N PRO A 97 0.59 14.46 -19.52
CA PRO A 97 -0.70 15.11 -19.35
C PRO A 97 -1.62 14.78 -20.52
N LEU A 98 -2.89 14.45 -20.23
CA LEU A 98 -3.93 14.08 -21.20
C LEU A 98 -3.62 12.79 -22.02
N GLY A 99 -2.70 11.93 -21.54
CA GLY A 99 -2.35 10.70 -22.22
C GLY A 99 -1.47 10.86 -23.47
N VAL A 100 -0.96 12.08 -23.71
CA VAL A 100 -0.09 12.36 -24.85
C VAL A 100 1.36 12.03 -24.50
N GLY A 101 2.05 11.34 -25.41
CA GLY A 101 3.48 11.10 -25.29
C GLY A 101 3.88 9.95 -24.38
N GLY A 102 3.03 8.90 -24.26
CA GLY A 102 3.31 7.73 -23.44
C GLY A 102 4.59 6.98 -23.83
N VAL A 103 5.37 6.59 -22.82
CA VAL A 103 6.57 5.75 -22.98
C VAL A 103 6.35 4.45 -22.22
N ARG A 104 6.70 3.34 -22.84
CA ARG A 104 6.72 2.03 -22.18
C ARG A 104 8.16 1.56 -22.01
N ILE A 105 8.53 1.28 -20.78
CA ILE A 105 9.84 0.76 -20.39
C ILE A 105 9.65 -0.67 -19.95
N VAL A 106 10.42 -1.59 -20.51
CA VAL A 106 10.49 -2.99 -20.09
C VAL A 106 11.93 -3.27 -19.69
N ASN A 107 12.13 -3.73 -18.48
CA ASN A 107 13.42 -4.17 -17.97
C ASN A 107 13.30 -5.61 -17.48
N ASP A 108 14.04 -6.53 -18.06
CA ASP A 108 14.04 -7.96 -17.71
C ASP A 108 15.42 -8.57 -17.91
N ALA A 109 15.52 -9.90 -17.81
CA ALA A 109 16.78 -10.64 -17.97
C ALA A 109 17.42 -10.49 -19.36
N THR A 110 16.67 -10.06 -20.38
CA THR A 110 17.17 -9.82 -21.73
C THR A 110 17.69 -8.39 -21.92
N GLY A 111 17.42 -7.50 -20.98
CA GLY A 111 17.87 -6.11 -20.96
C GLY A 111 16.72 -5.11 -20.95
N LEU A 112 17.05 -3.88 -21.32
CA LEU A 112 16.14 -2.74 -21.36
C LEU A 112 15.56 -2.58 -22.77
N THR A 113 14.22 -2.44 -22.83
CA THR A 113 13.51 -2.03 -24.05
C THR A 113 12.65 -0.81 -23.74
N LEU A 114 12.62 0.15 -24.66
CA LEU A 114 11.81 1.35 -24.55
C LEU A 114 10.95 1.49 -25.82
N THR A 115 9.63 1.62 -25.64
CA THR A 115 8.73 1.94 -26.75
C THR A 115 8.37 3.43 -26.66
N THR A 116 8.66 4.17 -27.71
CA THR A 116 8.39 5.61 -27.81
C THR A 116 6.90 5.89 -28.08
N PRO A 117 6.45 7.15 -27.96
CA PRO A 117 5.07 7.51 -28.31
C PRO A 117 4.70 7.29 -29.77
N SER A 118 5.69 7.28 -30.67
CA SER A 118 5.50 6.96 -32.09
C SER A 118 5.38 5.45 -32.37
N GLY A 119 5.54 4.61 -31.34
CA GLY A 119 5.50 3.17 -31.44
C GLY A 119 6.83 2.53 -31.83
N GLU A 120 7.90 3.31 -31.95
CA GLU A 120 9.25 2.79 -32.18
C GLU A 120 9.75 2.05 -30.95
N ALA A 121 10.25 0.83 -31.15
CA ALA A 121 10.87 0.03 -30.11
C ALA A 121 12.40 0.17 -30.20
N LEU A 122 12.98 0.65 -29.12
CA LEU A 122 14.43 0.73 -28.93
C LEU A 122 14.85 -0.35 -27.94
N ASP A 123 16.00 -0.95 -28.14
CA ASP A 123 16.55 -1.95 -27.24
C ASP A 123 17.97 -1.60 -26.78
N SER A 124 18.44 -2.31 -25.75
CA SER A 124 19.81 -2.22 -25.23
C SER A 124 20.28 -0.77 -25.03
N GLN A 125 21.39 -0.37 -25.68
CA GLN A 125 22.00 0.95 -25.52
C GLN A 125 21.08 2.08 -26.04
N ALA A 126 20.38 1.88 -27.15
CA ALA A 126 19.47 2.91 -27.69
C ALA A 126 18.31 3.20 -26.74
N ALA A 127 17.76 2.17 -26.08
CA ALA A 127 16.72 2.34 -25.06
C ALA A 127 17.26 3.09 -23.83
N HIS A 128 18.48 2.77 -23.42
CA HIS A 128 19.15 3.42 -22.31
C HIS A 128 19.39 4.91 -22.59
N ASP A 129 19.99 5.23 -23.73
CA ASP A 129 20.28 6.61 -24.11
C ASP A 129 19.00 7.45 -24.23
N GLU A 130 17.95 6.91 -24.82
CA GLU A 130 16.66 7.60 -24.94
C GLU A 130 15.99 7.80 -23.56
N LEU A 131 16.11 6.80 -22.66
CA LEU A 131 15.59 6.91 -21.29
C LEU A 131 16.32 8.02 -20.52
N VAL A 132 17.66 8.02 -20.56
CA VAL A 132 18.48 9.07 -19.92
C VAL A 132 18.17 10.45 -20.51
N LYS A 133 18.04 10.55 -21.84
CA LYS A 133 17.67 11.81 -22.52
C LYS A 133 16.32 12.35 -22.05
N ARG A 134 15.30 11.48 -21.85
CA ARG A 134 13.96 11.88 -21.41
C ARG A 134 13.87 12.18 -19.93
N MET A 135 14.57 11.42 -19.12
CA MET A 135 14.52 11.55 -17.67
C MET A 135 15.49 12.59 -17.12
N GLY A 136 16.55 12.92 -17.87
CA GLY A 136 17.66 13.75 -17.41
C GLY A 136 18.65 13.03 -16.49
N PHE A 137 18.44 11.75 -16.23
CA PHE A 137 19.31 10.89 -15.39
C PHE A 137 19.08 9.42 -15.70
N GLU A 138 19.98 8.58 -15.22
CA GLU A 138 19.85 7.12 -15.27
C GLU A 138 19.04 6.60 -14.07
N PRO A 139 17.81 6.10 -14.29
CA PRO A 139 17.01 5.55 -13.19
C PRO A 139 17.51 4.16 -12.77
N PRO A 140 17.61 3.89 -11.45
CA PRO A 140 18.03 2.59 -10.93
C PRO A 140 16.90 1.56 -10.97
N LEU A 141 16.52 1.11 -12.17
CA LEU A 141 15.32 0.30 -12.41
C LEU A 141 15.26 -0.97 -11.55
N ASP A 142 16.40 -1.64 -11.35
CA ASP A 142 16.48 -2.87 -10.56
C ASP A 142 16.19 -2.63 -9.07
N SER A 143 16.69 -1.53 -8.52
CA SER A 143 16.44 -1.17 -7.12
C SER A 143 15.04 -0.57 -6.93
N LEU A 144 14.53 0.16 -7.93
CA LEU A 144 13.22 0.81 -7.85
C LEU A 144 12.08 -0.17 -7.61
N ARG A 145 12.16 -1.42 -8.13
CA ARG A 145 11.13 -2.45 -7.90
C ARG A 145 10.97 -2.81 -6.43
N TYR A 146 12.01 -2.68 -5.63
CA TYR A 146 12.00 -2.90 -4.18
C TYR A 146 11.58 -1.63 -3.45
N TRP A 147 12.15 -0.48 -3.84
CA TRP A 147 11.88 0.78 -3.17
C TRP A 147 10.42 1.21 -3.27
N VAL A 148 9.76 0.93 -4.41
CA VAL A 148 8.33 1.23 -4.58
C VAL A 148 7.45 0.43 -3.62
N GLN A 149 7.90 -0.74 -3.19
CA GLN A 149 7.23 -1.58 -2.19
C GLN A 149 7.60 -1.21 -0.74
N GLY A 150 8.51 -0.25 -0.55
CA GLY A 150 8.96 0.19 0.77
C GLY A 150 9.98 -0.74 1.41
N VAL A 151 10.84 -1.37 0.63
CA VAL A 151 11.93 -2.23 1.13
C VAL A 151 13.22 -1.94 0.37
N PRO A 152 14.41 -2.19 0.97
CA PRO A 152 15.67 -2.06 0.27
C PRO A 152 15.85 -3.14 -0.80
N ASP A 153 16.62 -2.82 -1.81
CA ASP A 153 17.14 -3.80 -2.76
C ASP A 153 18.10 -4.76 -2.04
N PRO A 154 17.85 -6.08 -2.05
CA PRO A 154 18.71 -7.04 -1.36
C PRO A 154 20.11 -7.17 -1.99
N ALA A 155 20.29 -6.75 -3.24
CA ALA A 155 21.58 -6.83 -3.94
C ALA A 155 22.59 -5.75 -3.52
N SER A 156 22.14 -4.70 -2.82
CA SER A 156 22.98 -3.56 -2.44
C SER A 156 22.85 -3.25 -0.94
N PRO A 157 23.95 -2.89 -0.24
CA PRO A 157 23.86 -2.43 1.13
C PRO A 157 23.10 -1.10 1.21
N GLY A 158 22.36 -0.91 2.31
CA GLY A 158 21.61 0.32 2.56
C GLY A 158 21.44 0.60 4.04
N SER A 159 21.17 1.84 4.37
CA SER A 159 20.84 2.30 5.72
C SER A 159 19.35 2.63 5.81
N GLU A 160 18.65 1.91 6.66
CA GLU A 160 17.20 1.96 6.83
C GLU A 160 16.85 2.73 8.11
N THR A 161 15.84 3.60 8.04
CA THR A 161 15.26 4.26 9.21
C THR A 161 13.75 3.97 9.21
N PRO A 162 13.24 3.19 10.18
CA PRO A 162 11.81 2.95 10.33
C PRO A 162 11.04 4.23 10.69
N ASP A 163 9.78 4.29 10.30
CA ASP A 163 8.83 5.28 10.80
C ASP A 163 8.24 4.85 12.17
N ALA A 164 7.38 5.69 12.74
CA ALA A 164 6.74 5.43 14.04
C ALA A 164 5.81 4.20 14.02
N GLN A 165 5.40 3.72 12.85
CA GLN A 165 4.59 2.53 12.66
C GLN A 165 5.44 1.29 12.37
N GLY A 166 6.79 1.43 12.30
CA GLY A 166 7.74 0.36 12.00
C GLY A 166 7.80 -0.05 10.55
N TYR A 167 7.29 0.79 9.66
CA TYR A 167 7.53 0.67 8.22
C TYR A 167 8.78 1.44 7.83
N LEU A 168 9.26 1.24 6.62
CA LEU A 168 10.39 2.02 6.12
C LEU A 168 10.01 3.50 5.98
N GLY A 169 10.59 4.37 6.79
CA GLY A 169 10.43 5.82 6.68
C GLY A 169 11.42 6.42 5.70
N SER A 170 12.68 5.98 5.79
CA SER A 170 13.77 6.44 4.93
C SER A 170 14.78 5.33 4.66
N LEU A 171 15.38 5.38 3.47
CA LEU A 171 16.45 4.46 3.04
C LEU A 171 17.51 5.25 2.29
N ALA A 172 18.77 5.08 2.67
CA ALA A 172 19.91 5.49 1.86
C ALA A 172 20.55 4.26 1.22
N GLN A 173 20.53 4.17 -0.11
CA GLN A 173 21.04 3.01 -0.84
C GLN A 173 21.54 3.41 -2.22
N SER A 174 22.72 2.91 -2.61
CA SER A 174 23.33 3.14 -3.94
C SER A 174 23.42 4.63 -4.33
N GLY A 175 23.67 5.51 -3.35
CA GLY A 175 23.73 6.97 -3.54
C GLY A 175 22.38 7.66 -3.68
N TRP A 176 21.27 6.95 -3.54
CA TRP A 176 19.91 7.48 -3.52
C TRP A 176 19.36 7.56 -2.11
N THR A 177 18.49 8.52 -1.89
CA THR A 177 17.65 8.62 -0.69
C THR A 177 16.20 8.36 -1.09
N VAL A 178 15.60 7.34 -0.48
CA VAL A 178 14.18 7.04 -0.60
C VAL A 178 13.49 7.49 0.68
N THR A 179 12.43 8.27 0.55
CA THR A 179 11.61 8.70 1.70
C THR A 179 10.15 8.33 1.45
N ILE A 180 9.54 7.61 2.37
CA ILE A 180 8.14 7.23 2.30
C ILE A 180 7.37 8.05 3.31
N SER A 181 6.49 8.92 2.83
CA SER A 181 5.75 9.87 3.67
C SER A 181 4.31 9.42 3.95
N ALA A 182 3.81 8.40 3.27
CA ALA A 182 2.50 7.81 3.53
C ALA A 182 2.44 6.37 3.05
N TYR A 183 1.70 5.57 3.81
CA TYR A 183 1.32 4.20 3.50
C TYR A 183 -0.19 4.11 3.32
N MET A 184 -0.66 3.16 2.53
CA MET A 184 -2.08 2.81 2.38
C MET A 184 -2.29 1.35 2.73
N GLN A 185 -3.44 1.03 3.33
CA GLN A 185 -3.80 -0.36 3.62
C GLN A 185 -4.29 -1.04 2.35
N THR A 186 -3.77 -2.23 2.10
CA THR A 186 -4.16 -3.10 0.99
C THR A 186 -4.50 -4.49 1.53
N GLN A 187 -4.91 -5.41 0.66
CA GLN A 187 -5.14 -6.81 1.03
C GLN A 187 -3.84 -7.49 1.51
N ASP A 188 -2.68 -7.04 1.03
CA ASP A 188 -1.36 -7.55 1.40
C ASP A 188 -0.70 -6.77 2.56
N GLY A 189 -1.50 -6.00 3.29
CA GLY A 189 -1.03 -5.11 4.34
C GLY A 189 -0.71 -3.69 3.85
N ALA A 190 0.02 -2.93 4.66
CA ALA A 190 0.35 -1.55 4.32
C ALA A 190 1.42 -1.49 3.22
N LEU A 191 1.15 -0.78 2.13
CA LEU A 191 2.10 -0.52 1.04
C LEU A 191 2.28 0.99 0.86
N PRO A 192 3.43 1.46 0.32
CA PRO A 192 3.67 2.87 0.09
C PRO A 192 2.58 3.52 -0.73
N GLN A 193 2.12 4.69 -0.30
CA GLN A 193 1.21 5.55 -1.03
C GLN A 193 1.95 6.76 -1.61
N LYS A 194 2.85 7.35 -0.82
CA LYS A 194 3.63 8.52 -1.25
C LYS A 194 5.09 8.29 -0.96
N LEU A 195 5.90 8.30 -1.98
CA LEU A 195 7.35 8.18 -1.84
C LEU A 195 8.09 9.19 -2.72
N THR A 196 9.28 9.53 -2.26
CA THR A 196 10.24 10.38 -2.99
C THR A 196 11.55 9.63 -3.08
N VAL A 197 12.15 9.59 -4.26
CA VAL A 197 13.48 9.06 -4.53
C VAL A 197 14.34 10.22 -5.02
N ALA A 198 15.48 10.49 -4.37
CA ALA A 198 16.29 11.65 -4.66
C ALA A 198 17.80 11.32 -4.69
N ARG A 199 18.55 11.98 -5.60
CA ARG A 199 20.00 11.95 -5.69
C ARG A 199 20.49 13.27 -6.30
N GLY A 200 21.24 14.08 -5.53
CA GLY A 200 21.67 15.39 -5.99
C GLY A 200 20.48 16.30 -6.32
N ASP A 201 20.42 16.80 -7.51
CA ASP A 201 19.35 17.66 -8.05
C ASP A 201 18.19 16.86 -8.68
N VAL A 202 18.30 15.52 -8.71
CA VAL A 202 17.24 14.64 -9.21
C VAL A 202 16.25 14.32 -8.09
N ARG A 203 14.96 14.45 -8.39
CA ARG A 203 13.88 14.07 -7.50
C ARG A 203 12.72 13.44 -8.26
N VAL A 204 12.40 12.21 -7.90
CA VAL A 204 11.23 11.48 -8.40
C VAL A 204 10.22 11.36 -7.28
N ARG A 205 9.00 11.84 -7.49
CA ARG A 205 7.87 11.69 -6.57
C ARG A 205 6.85 10.73 -7.17
N LEU A 206 6.45 9.75 -6.38
CA LEU A 206 5.41 8.79 -6.74
C LEU A 206 4.25 8.93 -5.75
N ILE A 207 3.04 9.02 -6.29
CA ILE A 207 1.79 8.92 -5.55
C ILE A 207 1.06 7.70 -6.10
N ILE A 208 1.09 6.60 -5.36
CA ILE A 208 0.41 5.36 -5.74
C ILE A 208 -1.06 5.50 -5.31
N GLU A 209 -1.96 5.32 -6.24
CA GLU A 209 -3.41 5.40 -6.04
C GLU A 209 -4.02 4.02 -5.86
N THR A 210 -3.48 3.01 -6.54
CA THR A 210 -3.94 1.62 -6.42
C THR A 210 -2.78 0.63 -6.46
N TRP A 211 -2.93 -0.41 -5.65
CA TRP A 211 -2.12 -1.62 -5.65
C TRP A 211 -3.00 -2.81 -5.99
N HIS A 212 -2.51 -3.70 -6.85
CA HIS A 212 -3.13 -4.98 -7.13
C HIS A 212 -2.09 -6.08 -7.04
N SER A 213 -2.44 -7.17 -6.37
CA SER A 213 -1.73 -8.44 -6.41
C SER A 213 -2.54 -9.45 -7.22
N PRO A 214 -1.91 -10.39 -7.92
CA PRO A 214 -2.60 -11.45 -8.62
C PRO A 214 -3.37 -12.37 -7.66
#